data_d9c8035104b4312ef962d7c61e092346
#
_entry.id   d9c8035104b4312ef962d7c61e092346
#
_cell.length_a   1.000
_cell.length_b   1.000
_cell.length_c   1.000
_cell.angle_alpha   90.00
_cell.angle_beta   90.00
_cell.angle_gamma   90.00
#
_symmetry.space_group_name_H-M   'P 1'
#
loop_
_entity.id
_entity.type
_entity.pdbx_description
1 polymer ?
#
loop_
_entity_poly.entity_id
_entity_poly.type
_entity_poly.pdbx_seq_one_letter_code
_entity_poly.pdbx_strand_id
1 'polypeptide(L)'
;EVAGFDVDARSVEQASAAGIRPVEDAAAAARDADAVFTSLPRSEHSRQVLIGGADRPGVFDVVRRGTLVLDTSTVDVETSRACHEAAEARGIRFVDAPVSGGIAGAHAGTLTFMLGGDEEATSEAAALVQPMAGHVFVVGGPTSGIAAKLANNLMLFITLQASSEGARLAEALGLDPTVFHDIATVSSGDSWPLRTWYPVPGVVETSPANRNFDATFTTRLAEKDLSYALAAGEAAGLDLAAGRLAMERFTRLVDEGYGDKDCSLVDKYVGRDGRTPGFDPNAG
;
A
#
# COMPACT_ATOMS: atom_id res chain seq x y z
N GLU A 1 25.80 2.87 -5.63
CA GLU A 1 25.38 4.18 -5.14
C GLU A 1 23.88 4.38 -5.42
N VAL A 2 23.13 4.94 -4.46
CA VAL A 2 21.70 5.26 -4.64
C VAL A 2 21.52 6.76 -4.57
N ALA A 3 20.86 7.33 -5.59
CA ALA A 3 20.40 8.72 -5.59
C ALA A 3 18.88 8.72 -5.34
N GLY A 4 18.38 9.70 -4.58
CA GLY A 4 16.96 9.75 -4.22
C GLY A 4 16.40 11.16 -4.17
N PHE A 5 15.10 11.25 -4.45
CA PHE A 5 14.32 12.47 -4.36
C PHE A 5 12.99 12.20 -3.65
N ASP A 6 12.59 13.08 -2.77
CA ASP A 6 11.26 13.14 -2.18
C ASP A 6 10.83 14.61 -2.06
N VAL A 7 9.54 14.87 -2.09
CA VAL A 7 8.99 16.23 -1.88
C VAL A 7 8.94 16.61 -0.40
N ASP A 8 8.96 15.63 0.51
CA ASP A 8 9.04 15.84 1.95
C ASP A 8 10.49 15.94 2.42
N ALA A 9 10.87 17.10 2.94
CA ALA A 9 12.22 17.35 3.43
C ALA A 9 12.68 16.41 4.54
N ARG A 10 11.76 15.90 5.39
CA ARG A 10 12.07 14.94 6.45
C ARG A 10 12.42 13.57 5.86
N SER A 11 11.68 13.14 4.82
CA SER A 11 11.98 11.90 4.10
C SER A 11 13.35 11.99 3.42
N VAL A 12 13.70 13.14 2.83
CA VAL A 12 15.04 13.39 2.25
C VAL A 12 16.13 13.31 3.31
N GLU A 13 15.94 13.92 4.49
CA GLU A 13 16.89 13.88 5.59
C GLU A 13 17.11 12.45 6.10
N GLN A 14 16.03 11.67 6.30
CA GLN A 14 16.12 10.27 6.72
C GLN A 14 16.84 9.40 5.68
N ALA A 15 16.52 9.56 4.41
CA ALA A 15 17.16 8.86 3.31
C ALA A 15 18.66 9.19 3.22
N SER A 16 19.02 10.47 3.40
CA SER A 16 20.41 10.91 3.43
C SER A 16 21.19 10.30 4.60
N ALA A 17 20.58 10.24 5.78
CA ALA A 17 21.18 9.58 6.95
C ALA A 17 21.41 8.08 6.71
N ALA A 18 20.58 7.45 5.87
CA ALA A 18 20.74 6.06 5.43
C ALA A 18 21.75 5.87 4.26
N GLY A 19 22.41 6.94 3.82
CA GLY A 19 23.44 6.88 2.77
C GLY A 19 22.92 7.09 1.34
N ILE A 20 21.68 7.50 1.16
CA ILE A 20 21.12 7.86 -0.14
C ILE A 20 21.53 9.31 -0.46
N ARG A 21 22.09 9.53 -1.65
CA ARG A 21 22.48 10.87 -2.10
C ARG A 21 21.25 11.65 -2.56
N PRO A 22 20.87 12.75 -1.86
CA PRO A 22 19.75 13.57 -2.27
C PRO A 22 20.05 14.31 -3.57
N VAL A 23 19.03 14.49 -4.41
CA VAL A 23 19.09 15.25 -5.66
C VAL A 23 17.90 16.21 -5.76
N GLU A 24 17.95 17.12 -6.74
CA GLU A 24 17.01 18.23 -6.87
C GLU A 24 15.60 17.86 -7.36
N ASP A 25 15.48 16.78 -8.15
CA ASP A 25 14.21 16.29 -8.66
C ASP A 25 14.28 14.81 -9.09
N ALA A 26 13.14 14.24 -9.45
CA ALA A 26 13.03 12.85 -9.89
C ALA A 26 13.80 12.57 -11.19
N ALA A 27 13.88 13.54 -12.11
CA ALA A 27 14.62 13.42 -13.35
C ALA A 27 16.13 13.37 -13.08
N ALA A 28 16.64 14.16 -12.13
CA ALA A 28 18.04 14.11 -11.70
C ALA A 28 18.39 12.78 -11.01
N ALA A 29 17.45 12.18 -10.25
CA ALA A 29 17.64 10.85 -9.67
C ALA A 29 17.75 9.75 -10.74
N ALA A 30 17.02 9.89 -11.84
CA ALA A 30 16.86 8.85 -12.85
C ALA A 30 17.89 8.91 -14.01
N ARG A 31 18.45 10.08 -14.33
CA ARG A 31 19.19 10.37 -15.57
C ARG A 31 20.30 9.37 -15.92
N ASP A 32 21.10 8.98 -14.94
CA ASP A 32 22.23 8.08 -15.14
C ASP A 32 22.07 6.75 -14.38
N ALA A 33 20.86 6.47 -13.93
CA ALA A 33 20.57 5.28 -13.16
C ALA A 33 20.62 4.02 -14.02
N ASP A 34 21.11 2.91 -13.44
CA ASP A 34 21.06 1.58 -14.04
C ASP A 34 19.64 0.98 -13.86
N ALA A 35 18.97 1.31 -12.75
CA ALA A 35 17.58 1.01 -12.51
C ALA A 35 16.93 2.12 -11.70
N VAL A 36 15.61 2.32 -11.88
CA VAL A 36 14.83 3.34 -11.16
C VAL A 36 13.70 2.68 -10.39
N PHE A 37 13.52 3.10 -9.14
CA PHE A 37 12.37 2.75 -8.33
C PHE A 37 11.52 3.98 -8.06
N THR A 38 10.20 3.85 -8.19
CA THR A 38 9.25 4.86 -7.73
C THR A 38 8.33 4.27 -6.67
N SER A 39 7.97 5.09 -5.67
CA SER A 39 7.03 4.74 -4.60
C SER A 39 6.23 5.99 -4.28
N LEU A 40 5.06 6.10 -4.86
CA LEU A 40 4.29 7.34 -4.93
C LEU A 40 2.88 7.13 -4.35
N PRO A 41 2.29 8.15 -3.71
CA PRO A 41 1.06 7.96 -2.95
C PRO A 41 -0.20 7.83 -3.82
N ARG A 42 -0.21 8.31 -5.07
CA ARG A 42 -1.39 8.37 -5.93
C ARG A 42 -1.06 8.16 -7.41
N SER A 43 -2.07 7.76 -8.18
CA SER A 43 -1.98 7.55 -9.63
C SER A 43 -1.52 8.78 -10.40
N GLU A 44 -2.04 9.97 -10.07
CA GLU A 44 -1.64 11.22 -10.70
C GLU A 44 -0.14 11.52 -10.51
N HIS A 45 0.42 11.17 -9.34
CA HIS A 45 1.85 11.35 -9.10
C HIS A 45 2.69 10.37 -9.91
N SER A 46 2.27 9.10 -10.04
CA SER A 46 2.97 8.13 -10.89
C SER A 46 2.95 8.58 -12.35
N ARG A 47 1.81 9.04 -12.87
CA ARG A 47 1.75 9.61 -14.23
C ARG A 47 2.69 10.80 -14.39
N GLN A 48 2.64 11.75 -13.45
CA GLN A 48 3.46 12.96 -13.51
C GLN A 48 4.96 12.67 -13.43
N VAL A 49 5.37 11.77 -12.53
CA VAL A 49 6.79 11.43 -12.31
C VAL A 49 7.33 10.55 -13.43
N LEU A 50 6.57 9.53 -13.86
CA LEU A 50 7.03 8.57 -14.85
C LEU A 50 6.89 9.08 -16.29
N ILE A 51 5.71 9.59 -16.65
CA ILE A 51 5.39 9.99 -18.02
C ILE A 51 5.77 11.46 -18.28
N GLY A 52 5.67 12.31 -17.24
CA GLY A 52 5.89 13.75 -17.35
C GLY A 52 4.65 14.51 -17.80
N GLY A 53 4.85 15.74 -18.19
CA GLY A 53 3.83 16.66 -18.68
C GLY A 53 4.41 17.76 -19.55
N ALA A 54 3.58 18.75 -19.93
CA ALA A 54 3.98 19.83 -20.84
C ALA A 54 5.19 20.64 -20.35
N ASP A 55 5.31 20.82 -19.02
CA ASP A 55 6.29 21.72 -18.43
C ASP A 55 7.47 20.99 -17.75
N ARG A 56 7.38 19.68 -17.58
CA ARG A 56 8.42 18.87 -16.90
C ARG A 56 8.58 17.52 -17.56
N PRO A 57 9.83 17.09 -17.86
CA PRO A 57 10.09 15.74 -18.34
C PRO A 57 9.80 14.72 -17.25
N GLY A 58 9.26 13.57 -17.65
CA GLY A 58 9.13 12.41 -16.78
C GLY A 58 10.43 11.59 -16.72
N VAL A 59 10.43 10.59 -15.83
CA VAL A 59 11.51 9.61 -15.72
C VAL A 59 11.78 8.96 -17.10
N PHE A 60 10.73 8.57 -17.82
CA PHE A 60 10.85 7.93 -19.12
C PHE A 60 11.45 8.81 -20.22
N ASP A 61 11.49 10.13 -20.05
CA ASP A 61 12.09 11.05 -21.01
C ASP A 61 13.61 11.24 -20.78
N VAL A 62 14.12 10.89 -19.59
CA VAL A 62 15.51 11.18 -19.19
C VAL A 62 16.39 9.94 -19.00
N VAL A 63 15.79 8.77 -18.77
CA VAL A 63 16.53 7.51 -18.66
C VAL A 63 16.98 6.99 -20.02
N ARG A 64 18.04 6.19 -20.03
CA ARG A 64 18.53 5.55 -21.26
C ARG A 64 17.54 4.48 -21.74
N ARG A 65 17.47 4.27 -23.06
CA ARG A 65 16.74 3.13 -23.61
C ARG A 65 17.24 1.81 -22.98
N GLY A 66 16.31 0.95 -22.62
CA GLY A 66 16.61 -0.32 -21.96
C GLY A 66 16.83 -0.22 -20.44
N THR A 67 16.77 0.98 -19.85
CA THR A 67 16.77 1.11 -18.37
C THR A 67 15.55 0.40 -17.78
N LEU A 68 15.75 -0.32 -16.69
CA LEU A 68 14.68 -0.95 -15.93
C LEU A 68 14.06 0.06 -14.96
N VAL A 69 12.76 0.26 -15.04
CA VAL A 69 11.99 1.13 -14.13
C VAL A 69 10.92 0.32 -13.43
N LEU A 70 10.91 0.33 -12.09
CA LEU A 70 9.92 -0.35 -11.25
C LEU A 70 9.07 0.70 -10.54
N ASP A 71 7.75 0.63 -10.72
CA ASP A 71 6.82 1.41 -9.89
C ASP A 71 6.24 0.54 -8.78
N THR A 72 6.65 0.80 -7.54
CA THR A 72 6.18 0.10 -6.35
C THR A 72 4.90 0.72 -5.78
N SER A 73 4.39 1.76 -6.41
CA SER A 73 3.17 2.47 -6.02
C SER A 73 1.93 1.60 -6.20
N THR A 74 0.90 1.83 -5.37
CA THR A 74 -0.43 1.30 -5.64
C THR A 74 -1.22 2.35 -6.42
N VAL A 75 -1.46 2.07 -7.69
CA VAL A 75 -2.17 2.93 -8.65
C VAL A 75 -3.40 2.21 -9.21
N ASP A 76 -4.27 2.91 -9.93
CA ASP A 76 -5.33 2.29 -10.71
C ASP A 76 -4.79 1.56 -11.95
N VAL A 77 -5.60 0.63 -12.48
CA VAL A 77 -5.20 -0.21 -13.64
C VAL A 77 -4.94 0.62 -14.90
N GLU A 78 -5.71 1.70 -15.09
CA GLU A 78 -5.54 2.58 -16.27
C GLU A 78 -4.21 3.34 -16.20
N THR A 79 -3.83 3.83 -15.03
CA THR A 79 -2.53 4.47 -14.81
C THR A 79 -1.38 3.51 -15.05
N SER A 80 -1.45 2.27 -14.52
CA SER A 80 -0.43 1.26 -14.79
C SER A 80 -0.32 0.98 -16.28
N ARG A 81 -1.43 0.79 -16.99
CA ARG A 81 -1.46 0.58 -18.45
C ARG A 81 -0.81 1.73 -19.19
N ALA A 82 -1.18 2.98 -18.87
CA ALA A 82 -0.60 4.15 -19.51
C ALA A 82 0.92 4.26 -19.29
N CYS A 83 1.42 3.85 -18.10
CA CYS A 83 2.85 3.82 -17.84
C CYS A 83 3.56 2.74 -18.68
N HIS A 84 2.99 1.54 -18.82
CA HIS A 84 3.53 0.50 -19.72
C HIS A 84 3.59 0.97 -21.17
N GLU A 85 2.50 1.51 -21.70
CA GLU A 85 2.44 2.03 -23.08
C GLU A 85 3.45 3.16 -23.31
N ALA A 86 3.58 4.10 -22.35
CA ALA A 86 4.52 5.20 -22.44
C ALA A 86 5.98 4.74 -22.36
N ALA A 87 6.28 3.73 -21.55
CA ALA A 87 7.61 3.13 -21.43
C ALA A 87 7.99 2.38 -22.72
N GLU A 88 7.09 1.54 -23.24
CA GLU A 88 7.29 0.80 -24.49
C GLU A 88 7.59 1.72 -25.67
N ALA A 89 6.80 2.80 -25.83
CA ALA A 89 6.99 3.79 -26.89
C ALA A 89 8.39 4.45 -26.86
N ARG A 90 9.05 4.47 -25.69
CA ARG A 90 10.38 5.02 -25.48
C ARG A 90 11.49 3.95 -25.39
N GLY A 91 11.13 2.69 -25.47
CA GLY A 91 12.04 1.55 -25.34
C GLY A 91 12.61 1.40 -23.94
N ILE A 92 11.83 1.74 -22.92
CA ILE A 92 12.12 1.56 -21.50
C ILE A 92 11.49 0.26 -21.03
N ARG A 93 12.21 -0.50 -20.20
CA ARG A 93 11.67 -1.71 -19.56
C ARG A 93 10.97 -1.31 -18.27
N PHE A 94 9.66 -1.45 -18.26
CA PHE A 94 8.84 -1.04 -17.11
C PHE A 94 8.16 -2.24 -16.45
N VAL A 95 8.15 -2.24 -15.12
CA VAL A 95 7.51 -3.26 -14.29
C VAL A 95 6.62 -2.56 -13.27
N ASP A 96 5.33 -2.88 -13.28
CA ASP A 96 4.45 -2.56 -12.17
C ASP A 96 4.75 -3.56 -11.03
N ALA A 97 5.31 -3.05 -9.94
CA ALA A 97 5.95 -3.82 -8.88
C ALA A 97 5.37 -3.49 -7.48
N PRO A 98 4.05 -3.38 -7.31
CA PRO A 98 3.49 -3.02 -6.01
C PRO A 98 3.90 -4.00 -4.93
N VAL A 99 3.96 -3.48 -3.69
CA VAL A 99 4.46 -4.21 -2.53
C VAL A 99 3.39 -4.41 -1.46
N SER A 100 3.58 -5.43 -0.64
CA SER A 100 2.83 -5.66 0.60
C SER A 100 3.80 -5.93 1.74
N GLY A 101 3.43 -5.53 2.97
CA GLY A 101 4.26 -5.67 4.18
C GLY A 101 4.42 -4.37 4.98
N GLY A 102 4.02 -3.23 4.38
CA GLY A 102 4.06 -1.91 5.02
C GLY A 102 5.48 -1.45 5.39
N ILE A 103 5.57 -0.43 6.23
CA ILE A 103 6.83 0.16 6.70
C ILE A 103 7.68 -0.88 7.45
N ALA A 104 7.06 -1.72 8.27
CA ALA A 104 7.76 -2.77 9.02
C ALA A 104 8.42 -3.79 8.08
N GLY A 105 7.72 -4.23 7.03
CA GLY A 105 8.29 -5.13 6.00
C GLY A 105 9.43 -4.49 5.22
N ALA A 106 9.33 -3.19 4.93
CA ALA A 106 10.41 -2.46 4.26
C ALA A 106 11.68 -2.41 5.11
N HIS A 107 11.57 -2.06 6.40
CA HIS A 107 12.72 -2.05 7.32
C HIS A 107 13.33 -3.44 7.55
N ALA A 108 12.48 -4.46 7.58
CA ALA A 108 12.94 -5.83 7.80
C ALA A 108 13.48 -6.53 6.53
N GLY A 109 13.32 -5.92 5.35
CA GLY A 109 13.65 -6.57 4.07
C GLY A 109 12.76 -7.78 3.76
N THR A 110 11.51 -7.74 4.18
CA THR A 110 10.55 -8.86 4.08
C THR A 110 9.31 -8.52 3.25
N LEU A 111 9.40 -7.53 2.38
CA LEU A 111 8.30 -7.15 1.50
C LEU A 111 7.90 -8.30 0.56
N THR A 112 6.63 -8.37 0.26
CA THR A 112 6.12 -9.17 -0.85
C THR A 112 6.01 -8.28 -2.08
N PHE A 113 6.76 -8.60 -3.14
CA PHE A 113 6.68 -7.92 -4.44
C PHE A 113 5.77 -8.69 -5.40
N MET A 114 4.94 -7.96 -6.15
CA MET A 114 4.04 -8.50 -7.17
C MET A 114 4.43 -7.86 -8.50
N LEU A 115 5.18 -8.58 -9.34
CA LEU A 115 5.80 -8.05 -10.55
C LEU A 115 4.93 -8.33 -11.77
N GLY A 116 4.53 -7.28 -12.49
CA GLY A 116 3.82 -7.34 -13.76
C GLY A 116 4.59 -6.62 -14.86
N GLY A 117 4.73 -7.28 -16.03
CA GLY A 117 5.48 -6.73 -17.16
C GLY A 117 6.00 -7.81 -18.09
N ASP A 118 6.88 -7.43 -19.01
CA ASP A 118 7.53 -8.39 -19.89
C ASP A 118 8.42 -9.37 -19.11
N GLU A 119 8.55 -10.60 -19.60
CA GLU A 119 9.24 -11.70 -18.94
C GLU A 119 10.71 -11.35 -18.63
N GLU A 120 11.43 -10.73 -19.57
CA GLU A 120 12.81 -10.31 -19.37
C GLU A 120 12.91 -9.23 -18.28
N ALA A 121 12.05 -8.21 -18.34
CA ALA A 121 12.02 -7.11 -17.36
C ALA A 121 11.67 -7.61 -15.96
N THR A 122 10.66 -8.47 -15.82
CA THR A 122 10.23 -9.02 -14.53
C THR A 122 11.26 -9.99 -13.93
N SER A 123 11.99 -10.75 -14.77
CA SER A 123 13.08 -11.61 -14.31
C SER A 123 14.23 -10.80 -13.72
N GLU A 124 14.66 -9.72 -14.39
CA GLU A 124 15.69 -8.82 -13.87
C GLU A 124 15.22 -8.08 -12.62
N ALA A 125 13.97 -7.57 -12.63
CA ALA A 125 13.36 -6.94 -11.46
C ALA A 125 13.33 -7.88 -10.25
N ALA A 126 12.98 -9.16 -10.46
CA ALA A 126 12.94 -10.15 -9.39
C ALA A 126 14.31 -10.34 -8.74
N ALA A 127 15.39 -10.37 -9.52
CA ALA A 127 16.76 -10.45 -8.99
C ALA A 127 17.16 -9.17 -8.22
N LEU A 128 16.75 -8.01 -8.75
CA LEU A 128 17.09 -6.70 -8.18
C LEU A 128 16.42 -6.45 -6.83
N VAL A 129 15.17 -6.89 -6.63
CA VAL A 129 14.41 -6.66 -5.39
C VAL A 129 14.72 -7.65 -4.28
N GLN A 130 15.47 -8.73 -4.51
CA GLN A 130 15.77 -9.77 -3.52
C GLN A 130 16.26 -9.24 -2.16
N PRO A 131 17.14 -8.21 -2.08
CA PRO A 131 17.60 -7.71 -0.79
C PRO A 131 16.49 -7.05 0.07
N MET A 132 15.37 -6.69 -0.55
CA MET A 132 14.24 -6.01 0.10
C MET A 132 13.04 -6.94 0.29
N ALA A 133 13.10 -8.17 -0.21
CA ALA A 133 11.97 -9.07 -0.36
C ALA A 133 12.03 -10.28 0.56
N GLY A 134 10.93 -10.57 1.24
CA GLY A 134 10.64 -11.91 1.77
C GLY A 134 10.06 -12.84 0.70
N HIS A 135 9.26 -12.27 -0.21
CA HIS A 135 8.65 -13.01 -1.31
C HIS A 135 8.61 -12.17 -2.58
N VAL A 136 8.88 -12.80 -3.74
CA VAL A 136 8.77 -12.17 -5.05
C VAL A 136 7.90 -13.06 -5.94
N PHE A 137 6.83 -12.48 -6.49
CA PHE A 137 5.94 -13.15 -7.44
C PHE A 137 5.99 -12.45 -8.79
N VAL A 138 6.38 -13.15 -9.83
CA VAL A 138 6.13 -12.74 -11.22
C VAL A 138 4.71 -13.14 -11.53
N VAL A 139 3.81 -12.15 -11.63
CA VAL A 139 2.36 -12.39 -11.72
C VAL A 139 1.93 -12.63 -13.17
N GLY A 140 2.55 -11.91 -14.12
CA GLY A 140 2.22 -12.01 -15.53
C GLY A 140 2.65 -10.78 -16.32
N GLY A 141 1.97 -10.53 -17.45
CA GLY A 141 2.23 -9.38 -18.31
C GLY A 141 1.91 -8.02 -17.68
N PRO A 142 1.98 -6.93 -18.46
CA PRO A 142 1.66 -5.57 -18.03
C PRO A 142 0.38 -5.47 -17.21
N THR A 143 0.39 -4.70 -16.14
CA THR A 143 -0.69 -4.44 -15.18
C THR A 143 -1.05 -5.59 -14.23
N SER A 144 -0.45 -6.77 -14.38
CA SER A 144 -0.81 -7.93 -13.55
C SER A 144 -0.37 -7.79 -12.09
N GLY A 145 0.74 -7.10 -11.82
CA GLY A 145 1.19 -6.78 -10.45
C GLY A 145 0.18 -5.90 -9.72
N ILE A 146 -0.30 -4.84 -10.40
CA ILE A 146 -1.36 -3.98 -9.86
C ILE A 146 -2.66 -4.75 -9.66
N ALA A 147 -3.06 -5.60 -10.60
CA ALA A 147 -4.27 -6.41 -10.44
C ALA A 147 -4.19 -7.32 -9.20
N ALA A 148 -3.05 -7.98 -8.97
CA ALA A 148 -2.81 -8.77 -7.76
C ALA A 148 -2.87 -7.90 -6.49
N LYS A 149 -2.26 -6.71 -6.52
CA LYS A 149 -2.26 -5.78 -5.38
C LYS A 149 -3.66 -5.29 -5.03
N LEU A 150 -4.47 -4.90 -6.02
CA LEU A 150 -5.83 -4.43 -5.78
C LEU A 150 -6.72 -5.54 -5.21
N ALA A 151 -6.62 -6.76 -5.74
CA ALA A 151 -7.34 -7.92 -5.20
C ALA A 151 -6.92 -8.23 -3.76
N ASN A 152 -5.61 -8.20 -3.47
CA ASN A 152 -5.10 -8.38 -2.11
C ASN A 152 -5.63 -7.31 -1.13
N ASN A 153 -5.61 -6.03 -1.54
CA ASN A 153 -6.05 -4.95 -0.66
C ASN A 153 -7.57 -4.91 -0.47
N LEU A 154 -8.35 -5.32 -1.47
CA LEU A 154 -9.77 -5.58 -1.30
C LEU A 154 -10.02 -6.59 -0.18
N MET A 155 -9.34 -7.75 -0.21
CA MET A 155 -9.44 -8.77 0.84
C MET A 155 -8.98 -8.24 2.20
N LEU A 156 -7.85 -7.51 2.24
CA LEU A 156 -7.30 -6.91 3.45
C LEU A 156 -8.36 -6.05 4.17
N PHE A 157 -9.01 -5.14 3.46
CA PHE A 157 -9.95 -4.19 4.06
C PHE A 157 -11.29 -4.83 4.41
N ILE A 158 -11.75 -5.84 3.68
CA ILE A 158 -12.93 -6.63 4.04
C ILE A 158 -12.65 -7.45 5.30
N THR A 159 -11.51 -8.12 5.38
CA THR A 159 -11.15 -8.93 6.56
C THR A 159 -10.83 -8.09 7.79
N LEU A 160 -10.38 -6.83 7.61
CA LEU A 160 -10.26 -5.87 8.70
C LEU A 160 -11.62 -5.55 9.33
N GLN A 161 -12.66 -5.34 8.51
CA GLN A 161 -14.03 -5.15 9.03
C GLN A 161 -14.49 -6.39 9.82
N ALA A 162 -14.29 -7.57 9.24
CA ALA A 162 -14.69 -8.83 9.88
C ALA A 162 -13.95 -9.06 11.21
N SER A 163 -12.65 -8.74 11.27
CA SER A 163 -11.84 -8.87 12.49
C SER A 163 -12.33 -7.93 13.59
N SER A 164 -12.69 -6.67 13.24
CA SER A 164 -13.26 -5.71 14.17
C SER A 164 -14.61 -6.17 14.70
N GLU A 165 -15.51 -6.59 13.82
CA GLU A 165 -16.84 -7.07 14.22
C GLU A 165 -16.76 -8.33 15.08
N GLY A 166 -15.89 -9.28 14.73
CA GLY A 166 -15.66 -10.49 15.51
C GLY A 166 -15.12 -10.22 16.91
N ALA A 167 -14.10 -9.33 17.02
CA ALA A 167 -13.54 -8.94 18.30
C ALA A 167 -14.58 -8.28 19.22
N ARG A 168 -15.39 -7.37 18.67
CA ARG A 168 -16.44 -6.69 19.44
C ARG A 168 -17.59 -7.61 19.83
N LEU A 169 -17.97 -8.54 18.97
CA LEU A 169 -18.98 -9.54 19.30
C LEU A 169 -18.49 -10.43 20.46
N ALA A 170 -17.25 -10.90 20.42
CA ALA A 170 -16.65 -11.72 21.47
C ALA A 170 -16.64 -10.97 22.82
N GLU A 171 -16.21 -9.71 22.83
CA GLU A 171 -16.21 -8.86 24.01
C GLU A 171 -17.63 -8.65 24.56
N ALA A 172 -18.60 -8.36 23.69
CA ALA A 172 -20.01 -8.19 24.08
C ALA A 172 -20.65 -9.46 24.68
N LEU A 173 -20.14 -10.64 24.30
CA LEU A 173 -20.54 -11.94 24.86
C LEU A 173 -19.73 -12.34 26.11
N GLY A 174 -18.83 -11.46 26.61
CA GLY A 174 -18.08 -11.64 27.84
C GLY A 174 -16.82 -12.49 27.71
N LEU A 175 -16.30 -12.69 26.49
CA LEU A 175 -15.04 -13.38 26.28
C LEU A 175 -13.86 -12.45 26.56
N ASP A 176 -12.81 -13.02 27.14
CA ASP A 176 -11.52 -12.32 27.26
C ASP A 176 -10.94 -12.07 25.86
N PRO A 177 -10.52 -10.83 25.54
CA PRO A 177 -10.02 -10.48 24.21
C PRO A 177 -8.78 -11.28 23.77
N THR A 178 -7.88 -11.62 24.71
CA THR A 178 -6.67 -12.40 24.42
C THR A 178 -7.05 -13.84 24.09
N VAL A 179 -7.94 -14.43 24.87
CA VAL A 179 -8.42 -15.80 24.64
C VAL A 179 -9.14 -15.91 23.30
N PHE A 180 -9.98 -14.93 22.96
CA PHE A 180 -10.64 -14.91 21.65
C PHE A 180 -9.66 -14.76 20.50
N HIS A 181 -8.68 -13.85 20.61
CA HIS A 181 -7.62 -13.66 19.63
C HIS A 181 -6.85 -14.97 19.38
N ASP A 182 -6.44 -15.67 20.45
CA ASP A 182 -5.71 -16.94 20.37
C ASP A 182 -6.54 -18.03 19.66
N ILE A 183 -7.84 -18.10 19.94
CA ILE A 183 -8.76 -19.01 19.24
C ILE A 183 -8.86 -18.63 17.76
N ALA A 184 -9.10 -17.37 17.45
CA ALA A 184 -9.41 -16.95 16.10
C ALA A 184 -8.19 -17.05 15.16
N THR A 185 -6.97 -16.81 15.67
CA THR A 185 -5.72 -16.90 14.89
C THR A 185 -5.30 -18.32 14.50
N VAL A 186 -5.88 -19.35 15.13
CA VAL A 186 -5.64 -20.78 14.80
C VAL A 186 -6.88 -21.46 14.24
N SER A 187 -7.94 -20.71 14.00
CA SER A 187 -9.23 -21.19 13.51
C SER A 187 -9.59 -20.57 12.14
N SER A 188 -10.77 -20.87 11.64
CA SER A 188 -11.26 -20.41 10.34
C SER A 188 -11.48 -18.89 10.22
N GLY A 189 -11.46 -18.15 11.32
CA GLY A 189 -11.54 -16.69 11.36
C GLY A 189 -10.21 -15.96 11.14
N ASP A 190 -9.12 -16.71 10.95
CA ASP A 190 -7.79 -16.12 10.82
C ASP A 190 -7.65 -15.18 9.62
N SER A 191 -6.92 -14.10 9.84
CA SER A 191 -6.58 -13.13 8.80
C SER A 191 -5.37 -12.27 9.20
N TRP A 192 -4.69 -11.65 8.22
CA TRP A 192 -3.58 -10.76 8.52
C TRP A 192 -3.97 -9.59 9.43
N PRO A 193 -5.12 -8.86 9.22
CA PRO A 193 -5.55 -7.81 10.16
C PRO A 193 -5.80 -8.32 11.57
N LEU A 194 -6.36 -9.52 11.73
CA LEU A 194 -6.56 -10.12 13.04
C LEU A 194 -5.24 -10.29 13.80
N ARG A 195 -4.19 -10.74 13.13
CA ARG A 195 -2.86 -10.97 13.70
C ARG A 195 -2.06 -9.71 13.96
N THR A 196 -2.34 -8.61 13.23
CA THR A 196 -1.48 -7.43 13.21
C THR A 196 -2.17 -6.17 13.73
N TRP A 197 -3.46 -6.01 13.41
CA TRP A 197 -4.26 -4.82 13.69
C TRP A 197 -5.44 -5.10 14.61
N TYR A 198 -5.29 -6.08 15.52
CA TYR A 198 -6.35 -6.39 16.48
C TYR A 198 -6.77 -5.14 17.27
N PRO A 199 -8.10 -4.84 17.38
CA PRO A 199 -8.54 -3.50 17.80
C PRO A 199 -8.50 -3.27 19.32
N VAL A 200 -8.14 -4.31 20.11
CA VAL A 200 -8.10 -4.20 21.57
C VAL A 200 -6.66 -4.00 22.03
N PRO A 201 -6.37 -2.89 22.78
CA PRO A 201 -5.03 -2.63 23.30
C PRO A 201 -4.51 -3.76 24.20
N GLY A 202 -3.19 -4.00 24.13
CA GLY A 202 -2.50 -4.99 24.97
C GLY A 202 -2.57 -6.44 24.48
N VAL A 203 -3.37 -6.76 23.47
CA VAL A 203 -3.49 -8.13 22.93
C VAL A 203 -2.41 -8.41 21.89
N VAL A 204 -2.26 -7.53 20.90
CA VAL A 204 -1.21 -7.62 19.89
C VAL A 204 -0.26 -6.44 20.08
N GLU A 205 1.00 -6.70 20.39
CA GLU A 205 2.00 -5.68 20.75
C GLU A 205 2.16 -4.60 19.69
N THR A 206 2.18 -4.98 18.41
CA THR A 206 2.39 -4.08 17.28
C THR A 206 1.13 -3.33 16.83
N SER A 207 -0.04 -3.69 17.39
CA SER A 207 -1.30 -3.07 16.96
C SER A 207 -1.32 -1.55 17.17
N PRO A 208 -1.84 -0.78 16.19
CA PRO A 208 -2.09 0.66 16.32
C PRO A 208 -2.99 1.03 17.49
N ALA A 209 -3.87 0.13 17.94
CA ALA A 209 -4.71 0.33 19.11
C ALA A 209 -3.93 0.64 20.39
N ASN A 210 -2.66 0.23 20.49
CA ASN A 210 -1.77 0.55 21.62
C ASN A 210 -1.23 1.99 21.60
N ARG A 211 -1.40 2.71 20.50
CA ARG A 211 -0.80 4.04 20.27
C ARG A 211 -1.82 5.00 19.66
N ASN A 212 -2.99 5.07 20.24
CA ASN A 212 -4.06 5.96 19.79
C ASN A 212 -4.31 5.89 18.27
N PHE A 213 -4.16 4.71 17.68
CA PHE A 213 -4.28 4.47 16.23
C PHE A 213 -3.36 5.36 15.39
N ASP A 214 -2.15 5.64 15.86
CA ASP A 214 -1.11 6.24 15.03
C ASP A 214 -0.80 5.34 13.84
N ALA A 215 -0.77 5.94 12.65
CA ALA A 215 -0.86 5.19 11.41
C ALA A 215 0.38 4.31 11.15
N THR A 216 0.14 3.03 10.92
CA THR A 216 1.02 2.14 10.17
C THR A 216 0.57 2.06 8.70
N PHE A 217 -0.74 2.30 8.46
CA PHE A 217 -1.34 2.48 7.15
C PHE A 217 -2.52 3.47 7.30
N THR A 218 -2.38 4.66 6.72
CA THR A 218 -3.37 5.72 6.91
C THR A 218 -4.73 5.38 6.30
N THR A 219 -5.80 5.86 6.92
CA THR A 219 -7.17 5.70 6.40
C THR A 219 -7.31 6.27 4.99
N ARG A 220 -6.67 7.42 4.66
CA ARG A 220 -6.68 8.00 3.31
C ARG A 220 -6.08 7.08 2.25
N LEU A 221 -5.00 6.36 2.60
CA LEU A 221 -4.39 5.39 1.68
C LEU A 221 -5.24 4.13 1.55
N ALA A 222 -5.90 3.69 2.63
CA ALA A 222 -6.84 2.57 2.59
C ALA A 222 -8.07 2.89 1.71
N GLU A 223 -8.66 4.06 1.89
CA GLU A 223 -9.76 4.58 1.07
C GLU A 223 -9.37 4.62 -0.41
N LYS A 224 -8.20 5.19 -0.71
CA LYS A 224 -7.67 5.26 -2.08
C LYS A 224 -7.49 3.86 -2.70
N ASP A 225 -6.80 2.95 -2.01
CA ASP A 225 -6.53 1.61 -2.54
C ASP A 225 -7.82 0.83 -2.77
N LEU A 226 -8.79 0.97 -1.85
CA LEU A 226 -10.10 0.33 -2.00
C LEU A 226 -10.91 0.95 -3.13
N SER A 227 -10.82 2.28 -3.35
CA SER A 227 -11.47 2.94 -4.48
C SER A 227 -10.99 2.41 -5.82
N TYR A 228 -9.67 2.17 -5.96
CA TYR A 228 -9.10 1.59 -7.17
C TYR A 228 -9.55 0.13 -7.39
N ALA A 229 -9.62 -0.65 -6.29
CA ALA A 229 -10.13 -2.03 -6.38
C ALA A 229 -11.60 -2.09 -6.79
N LEU A 230 -12.45 -1.21 -6.23
CA LEU A 230 -13.87 -1.12 -6.58
C LEU A 230 -14.07 -0.67 -8.03
N ALA A 231 -13.32 0.34 -8.49
CA ALA A 231 -13.37 0.80 -9.88
C ALA A 231 -12.95 -0.30 -10.86
N ALA A 232 -11.89 -1.07 -10.54
CA ALA A 232 -11.47 -2.22 -11.34
C ALA A 232 -12.54 -3.32 -11.37
N GLY A 233 -13.21 -3.58 -10.24
CA GLY A 233 -14.33 -4.53 -10.14
C GLY A 233 -15.52 -4.10 -10.99
N GLU A 234 -15.91 -2.84 -10.94
CA GLU A 234 -17.00 -2.27 -11.76
C GLU A 234 -16.68 -2.40 -13.26
N ALA A 235 -15.46 -2.05 -13.68
CA ALA A 235 -15.01 -2.21 -15.05
C ALA A 235 -15.01 -3.68 -15.52
N ALA A 236 -14.83 -4.63 -14.61
CA ALA A 236 -14.92 -6.07 -14.85
C ALA A 236 -16.35 -6.64 -14.73
N GLY A 237 -17.36 -5.81 -14.44
CA GLY A 237 -18.75 -6.22 -14.27
C GLY A 237 -19.01 -7.03 -12.99
N LEU A 238 -18.20 -6.83 -11.94
CA LEU A 238 -18.31 -7.51 -10.66
C LEU A 238 -19.10 -6.69 -9.64
N ASP A 239 -19.90 -7.37 -8.82
CA ASP A 239 -20.54 -6.79 -7.64
C ASP A 239 -19.71 -7.06 -6.37
N LEU A 240 -18.95 -6.06 -5.93
CA LEU A 240 -18.09 -6.14 -4.75
C LEU A 240 -18.77 -5.53 -3.51
N ALA A 241 -19.93 -6.06 -3.12
CA ALA A 241 -20.78 -5.51 -2.05
C ALA A 241 -20.05 -5.35 -0.71
N ALA A 242 -19.26 -6.33 -0.27
CA ALA A 242 -18.48 -6.24 0.97
C ALA A 242 -17.41 -5.13 0.90
N GLY A 243 -16.78 -4.96 -0.28
CA GLY A 243 -15.83 -3.88 -0.52
C GLY A 243 -16.48 -2.50 -0.43
N ARG A 244 -17.70 -2.33 -0.99
CA ARG A 244 -18.45 -1.07 -0.86
C ARG A 244 -18.78 -0.73 0.58
N LEU A 245 -19.21 -1.71 1.39
CA LEU A 245 -19.45 -1.49 2.81
C LEU A 245 -18.18 -1.04 3.56
N ALA A 246 -17.04 -1.66 3.27
CA ALA A 246 -15.76 -1.24 3.84
C ALA A 246 -15.39 0.19 3.39
N MET A 247 -15.64 0.54 2.13
CA MET A 247 -15.41 1.88 1.58
C MET A 247 -16.22 2.95 2.31
N GLU A 248 -17.51 2.72 2.55
CA GLU A 248 -18.38 3.64 3.30
C GLU A 248 -17.80 4.00 4.67
N ARG A 249 -17.22 3.01 5.37
CA ARG A 249 -16.60 3.23 6.67
C ARG A 249 -15.29 4.03 6.59
N PHE A 250 -14.45 3.76 5.59
CA PHE A 250 -13.22 4.54 5.41
C PHE A 250 -13.51 5.98 4.98
N THR A 251 -14.43 6.19 4.05
CA THR A 251 -14.88 7.53 3.66
C THR A 251 -15.41 8.30 4.88
N ARG A 252 -16.20 7.64 5.72
CA ARG A 252 -16.68 8.24 6.96
C ARG A 252 -15.55 8.62 7.92
N LEU A 253 -14.52 7.80 8.08
CA LEU A 253 -13.34 8.15 8.89
C LEU A 253 -12.60 9.39 8.35
N VAL A 254 -12.46 9.48 7.02
CA VAL A 254 -11.83 10.64 6.37
C VAL A 254 -12.67 11.89 6.58
N ASP A 255 -13.99 11.81 6.41
CA ASP A 255 -14.93 12.94 6.59
C ASP A 255 -14.99 13.42 8.05
N GLU A 256 -14.84 12.51 9.01
CA GLU A 256 -14.74 12.83 10.44
C GLU A 256 -13.37 13.40 10.86
N GLY A 257 -12.41 13.55 9.93
CA GLY A 257 -11.08 14.13 10.18
C GLY A 257 -10.01 13.11 10.61
N TYR A 258 -10.30 11.82 10.57
CA TYR A 258 -9.36 10.75 10.96
C TYR A 258 -8.60 10.13 9.78
N GLY A 259 -8.52 10.85 8.65
CA GLY A 259 -7.84 10.37 7.44
C GLY A 259 -6.37 10.02 7.65
N ASP A 260 -5.70 10.66 8.61
CA ASP A 260 -4.27 10.44 8.94
C ASP A 260 -4.05 9.44 10.08
N LYS A 261 -5.12 8.94 10.70
CA LYS A 261 -5.07 7.82 11.65
C LYS A 261 -5.00 6.48 10.92
N ASP A 262 -4.62 5.43 11.66
CA ASP A 262 -4.56 4.08 11.11
C ASP A 262 -5.95 3.60 10.66
N CYS A 263 -6.00 2.89 9.54
CA CYS A 263 -7.24 2.40 8.97
C CYS A 263 -7.97 1.39 9.87
N SER A 264 -7.28 0.76 10.82
CA SER A 264 -7.88 -0.11 11.83
C SER A 264 -8.79 0.64 12.82
N LEU A 265 -8.76 1.99 12.84
CA LEU A 265 -9.70 2.81 13.59
C LEU A 265 -11.17 2.62 13.12
N VAL A 266 -11.40 1.99 11.98
CA VAL A 266 -12.76 1.60 11.53
C VAL A 266 -13.53 0.79 12.58
N ASP A 267 -12.85 0.16 13.54
CA ASP A 267 -13.45 -0.51 14.70
C ASP A 267 -14.43 0.39 15.48
N LYS A 268 -14.21 1.70 15.50
CA LYS A 268 -15.12 2.65 16.18
C LYS A 268 -16.57 2.60 15.65
N TYR A 269 -16.81 2.08 14.45
CA TYR A 269 -18.15 1.98 13.88
C TYR A 269 -18.86 0.65 14.15
N VAL A 270 -18.20 -0.28 14.85
CA VAL A 270 -18.84 -1.52 15.29
C VAL A 270 -19.72 -1.26 16.51
N GLY A 271 -19.27 -0.47 17.47
CA GLY A 271 -20.04 0.00 18.60
C GLY A 271 -21.05 1.10 18.20
N ARG A 272 -22.28 1.05 18.73
CA ARG A 272 -23.31 2.09 18.46
C ARG A 272 -22.96 3.45 19.07
N ASP A 273 -22.09 3.50 20.05
CA ASP A 273 -21.61 4.71 20.72
C ASP A 273 -20.45 5.37 20.00
N GLY A 274 -19.92 4.77 18.91
CA GLY A 274 -18.81 5.29 18.13
C GLY A 274 -17.48 5.27 18.88
N ARG A 275 -17.35 4.43 19.91
CA ARG A 275 -16.11 4.32 20.72
C ARG A 275 -15.34 3.05 20.34
N THR A 276 -14.02 3.14 20.45
CA THR A 276 -13.12 2.00 20.38
C THR A 276 -12.06 2.10 21.49
N PRO A 277 -11.66 0.98 22.11
CA PRO A 277 -10.59 0.98 23.12
C PRO A 277 -9.29 1.53 22.52
N GLY A 278 -8.54 2.25 23.34
CA GLY A 278 -7.24 2.79 22.92
C GLY A 278 -7.32 4.02 22.02
N PHE A 279 -8.52 4.55 21.72
CA PHE A 279 -8.68 5.77 20.95
C PHE A 279 -9.20 6.93 21.81
N ASP A 280 -8.41 8.01 21.87
CA ASP A 280 -8.80 9.31 22.42
C ASP A 280 -8.76 10.36 21.30
N PRO A 281 -9.92 10.89 20.87
CA PRO A 281 -9.97 11.89 19.81
C PRO A 281 -9.35 13.24 20.22
N ASN A 282 -9.12 13.47 21.54
CA ASN A 282 -8.54 14.71 22.06
C ASN A 282 -7.04 14.61 22.35
N ALA A 283 -6.44 13.43 22.25
CA ALA A 283 -5.01 13.26 22.34
C ALA A 283 -4.37 13.73 21.02
N GLY A 284 -3.70 14.89 21.09
CA GLY A 284 -2.96 15.51 19.99
C GLY A 284 -1.61 14.88 19.75
#